data_e843e6a700bbe5e5bf3e047f8d28041a
#
_entry.id   e843e6a700bbe5e5bf3e047f8d28041a
#
_cell.length_a   1.000
_cell.length_b   1.000
_cell.length_c   1.000
_cell.angle_alpha   90.00
_cell.angle_beta   90.00
_cell.angle_gamma   90.00
#
_symmetry.space_group_name_H-M   'P 1'
#
loop_
_entity.id
_entity.type
_entity.pdbx_description
1 polymer ?
#
loop_
_entity_poly.entity_id
_entity_poly.type
_entity_poly.pdbx_seq_one_letter_code
_entity_poly.pdbx_strand_id
1 'polypeptide(L)'
;MKLAVQLYSVRDGIADGEDMLEALGKVKEIGFDGVEFAGYFGLDAEALAARLSELGLVCIGTHTGLDKLKADALEETIAYHKTIGCKNIGIGGGPHSTIEECEATAAVLGFAAQRAARDGIKIYYHNHTEEFTPFANGKTAMEMFAEACSLEVDTYWSFCAGVDNYKYITEN
;
A
#
# COMPACT_ATOMS: atom_id res chain seq x y z
N MET A 1 13.69 -5.05 16.68
CA MET A 1 13.00 -5.05 15.37
C MET A 1 11.60 -4.54 15.63
N LYS A 2 11.08 -3.63 14.81
CA LYS A 2 9.68 -3.19 14.91
C LYS A 2 8.84 -4.05 13.99
N LEU A 3 7.63 -4.40 14.44
CA LEU A 3 6.68 -5.23 13.71
C LEU A 3 5.38 -4.45 13.48
N ALA A 4 4.85 -4.55 12.27
CA ALA A 4 3.55 -4.04 11.92
C ALA A 4 2.70 -5.15 11.28
N VAL A 5 1.38 -4.99 11.36
CA VAL A 5 0.43 -5.92 10.74
C VAL A 5 -0.38 -5.21 9.66
N GLN A 6 -0.58 -5.89 8.53
CA GLN A 6 -1.52 -5.44 7.51
C GLN A 6 -2.94 -5.83 7.94
N LEU A 7 -3.81 -4.83 8.06
CA LEU A 7 -5.17 -5.03 8.60
C LEU A 7 -6.10 -5.82 7.67
N TYR A 8 -5.74 -6.00 6.40
CA TYR A 8 -6.44 -6.94 5.52
C TYR A 8 -6.42 -8.38 6.06
N SER A 9 -5.40 -8.73 6.86
CA SER A 9 -5.29 -10.05 7.51
C SER A 9 -6.39 -10.32 8.54
N VAL A 10 -7.05 -9.28 9.04
CA VAL A 10 -8.14 -9.36 10.05
C VAL A 10 -9.44 -8.75 9.52
N ARG A 11 -9.56 -8.55 8.21
CA ARG A 11 -10.69 -7.90 7.54
C ARG A 11 -12.05 -8.51 7.88
N ASP A 12 -12.11 -9.82 8.13
CA ASP A 12 -13.38 -10.51 8.45
C ASP A 12 -13.98 -10.07 9.80
N GLY A 13 -13.18 -9.42 10.64
CA GLY A 13 -13.60 -8.85 11.93
C GLY A 13 -13.80 -7.33 11.88
N ILE A 14 -13.81 -6.70 10.70
CA ILE A 14 -13.94 -5.24 10.53
C ILE A 14 -15.03 -4.95 9.52
N ALA A 15 -16.20 -4.55 9.98
CA ALA A 15 -17.34 -4.20 9.14
C ALA A 15 -17.48 -2.68 8.96
N ASP A 16 -17.05 -1.89 9.94
CA ASP A 16 -17.17 -0.43 9.96
C ASP A 16 -16.02 0.24 10.71
N GLY A 17 -16.13 1.56 10.90
CA GLY A 17 -15.11 2.35 11.60
C GLY A 17 -14.98 2.03 13.09
N GLU A 18 -16.05 1.62 13.77
CA GLU A 18 -16.01 1.25 15.19
C GLU A 18 -15.21 -0.04 15.37
N ASP A 19 -15.50 -1.04 14.56
CA ASP A 19 -14.74 -2.30 14.51
C ASP A 19 -13.25 -2.05 14.19
N MET A 20 -12.95 -1.11 13.28
CA MET A 20 -11.57 -0.71 12.97
C MET A 20 -10.87 -0.14 14.20
N LEU A 21 -11.49 0.77 14.93
CA LEU A 21 -10.91 1.36 16.14
C LEU A 21 -10.69 0.32 17.25
N GLU A 22 -11.59 -0.66 17.38
CA GLU A 22 -11.43 -1.80 18.29
C GLU A 22 -10.28 -2.72 17.85
N ALA A 23 -10.21 -3.05 16.55
CA ALA A 23 -9.14 -3.87 15.98
C ALA A 23 -7.74 -3.27 16.24
N LEU A 24 -7.60 -1.95 16.11
CA LEU A 24 -6.36 -1.24 16.45
C LEU A 24 -5.96 -1.45 17.92
N GLY A 25 -6.92 -1.43 18.85
CA GLY A 25 -6.69 -1.74 20.25
C GLY A 25 -6.14 -3.15 20.44
N LYS A 26 -6.77 -4.16 19.82
CA LYS A 26 -6.33 -5.56 19.86
C LYS A 26 -4.93 -5.74 19.25
N VAL A 27 -4.64 -5.08 18.15
CA VAL A 27 -3.31 -5.09 17.51
C VAL A 27 -2.25 -4.58 18.48
N LYS A 28 -2.54 -3.50 19.22
CA LYS A 28 -1.63 -2.99 20.25
C LYS A 28 -1.44 -3.95 21.41
N GLU A 29 -2.51 -4.57 21.89
CA GLU A 29 -2.46 -5.55 22.99
C GLU A 29 -1.62 -6.79 22.64
N ILE A 30 -1.66 -7.22 21.35
CA ILE A 30 -0.82 -8.32 20.84
C ILE A 30 0.67 -7.92 20.83
N GLY A 31 0.98 -6.63 20.76
CA GLY A 31 2.35 -6.12 20.84
C GLY A 31 2.94 -5.62 19.52
N PHE A 32 2.12 -5.33 18.52
CA PHE A 32 2.60 -4.69 17.30
C PHE A 32 2.99 -3.22 17.55
N ASP A 33 3.97 -2.74 16.77
CA ASP A 33 4.43 -1.34 16.79
C ASP A 33 3.66 -0.47 15.80
N GLY A 34 3.06 -1.08 14.78
CA GLY A 34 2.39 -0.34 13.71
C GLY A 34 1.41 -1.18 12.93
N VAL A 35 0.74 -0.50 11.99
CA VAL A 35 -0.28 -1.08 11.11
C VAL A 35 -0.09 -0.60 9.69
N GLU A 36 -0.53 -1.41 8.72
CA GLU A 36 -0.82 -1.02 7.37
C GLU A 36 -2.32 -1.12 7.13
N PHE A 37 -2.93 -0.04 6.64
CA PHE A 37 -4.36 -0.02 6.37
C PHE A 37 -4.71 -0.59 4.99
N ALA A 38 -5.84 -1.29 4.92
CA ALA A 38 -6.49 -1.72 3.69
C ALA A 38 -7.92 -1.15 3.66
N GLY A 39 -8.01 0.17 3.45
CA GLY A 39 -9.24 0.95 3.60
C GLY A 39 -9.43 1.52 5.01
N TYR A 40 -10.32 2.51 5.13
CA TYR A 40 -10.52 3.29 6.37
C TYR A 40 -11.91 3.15 6.98
N PHE A 41 -12.79 2.39 6.36
CA PHE A 41 -14.15 2.06 6.85
C PHE A 41 -14.97 3.30 7.26
N GLY A 42 -14.84 4.40 6.51
CA GLY A 42 -15.56 5.65 6.74
C GLY A 42 -14.99 6.54 7.84
N LEU A 43 -13.88 6.17 8.46
CA LEU A 43 -13.20 7.02 9.44
C LEU A 43 -12.57 8.24 8.78
N ASP A 44 -12.77 9.40 9.37
CA ASP A 44 -12.00 10.59 9.03
C ASP A 44 -10.55 10.50 9.52
N ALA A 45 -9.69 11.31 8.93
CA ALA A 45 -8.26 11.26 9.22
C ALA A 45 -7.94 11.67 10.67
N GLU A 46 -8.69 12.61 11.22
CA GLU A 46 -8.51 13.13 12.58
C GLU A 46 -8.85 12.08 13.64
N ALA A 47 -9.98 11.36 13.47
CA ALA A 47 -10.36 10.27 14.37
C ALA A 47 -9.33 9.15 14.35
N LEU A 48 -8.86 8.79 13.15
CA LEU A 48 -7.86 7.74 12.99
C LEU A 48 -6.51 8.15 13.57
N ALA A 49 -6.06 9.39 13.33
CA ALA A 49 -4.83 9.94 13.89
C ALA A 49 -4.86 9.97 15.43
N ALA A 50 -5.99 10.38 16.00
CA ALA A 50 -6.18 10.40 17.44
C ALA A 50 -6.04 8.99 18.04
N ARG A 51 -6.68 7.98 17.43
CA ARG A 51 -6.62 6.60 17.90
C ARG A 51 -5.22 6.00 17.79
N LEU A 52 -4.53 6.22 16.66
CA LEU A 52 -3.15 5.79 16.48
C LEU A 52 -2.23 6.40 17.54
N SER A 53 -2.39 7.69 17.80
CA SER A 53 -1.61 8.42 18.83
C SER A 53 -1.87 7.89 20.22
N GLU A 54 -3.14 7.68 20.61
CA GLU A 54 -3.54 7.10 21.89
C GLU A 54 -2.87 5.75 22.14
N LEU A 55 -2.87 4.89 21.14
CA LEU A 55 -2.31 3.54 21.22
C LEU A 55 -0.78 3.49 21.04
N GLY A 56 -0.17 4.60 20.58
CA GLY A 56 1.24 4.61 20.21
C GLY A 56 1.55 3.65 19.05
N LEU A 57 0.62 3.49 18.11
CA LEU A 57 0.80 2.75 16.86
C LEU A 57 1.25 3.70 15.75
N VAL A 58 2.08 3.18 14.84
CA VAL A 58 2.53 3.91 13.65
C VAL A 58 1.81 3.37 12.42
N CYS A 59 1.26 4.26 11.58
CA CYS A 59 0.83 3.88 10.24
C CYS A 59 2.08 3.75 9.35
N ILE A 60 2.42 2.53 8.94
CA ILE A 60 3.60 2.27 8.11
C ILE A 60 3.30 2.35 6.62
N GLY A 61 2.06 2.13 6.23
CA GLY A 61 1.59 2.12 4.85
C GLY A 61 0.08 2.01 4.77
N THR A 62 -0.43 2.16 3.57
CA THR A 62 -1.87 2.02 3.29
C THR A 62 -2.08 1.45 1.90
N HIS A 63 -3.03 0.55 1.75
CA HIS A 63 -3.54 0.19 0.43
C HIS A 63 -4.79 0.98 0.12
N THR A 64 -4.70 1.87 -0.87
CA THR A 64 -5.81 2.65 -1.42
C THR A 64 -6.26 2.08 -2.78
N GLY A 65 -7.33 2.59 -3.34
CA GLY A 65 -7.67 2.31 -4.73
C GLY A 65 -6.81 3.13 -5.70
N LEU A 66 -6.55 2.60 -6.91
CA LEU A 66 -5.84 3.34 -7.96
C LEU A 66 -6.54 4.66 -8.33
N ASP A 67 -7.88 4.74 -8.18
CA ASP A 67 -8.68 5.95 -8.38
C ASP A 67 -8.27 7.08 -7.44
N LYS A 68 -7.85 6.77 -6.21
CA LYS A 68 -7.39 7.73 -5.21
C LYS A 68 -6.02 8.35 -5.54
N LEU A 69 -5.29 7.76 -6.48
CA LEU A 69 -4.00 8.27 -6.97
C LEU A 69 -4.12 9.09 -8.25
N LYS A 70 -5.32 9.20 -8.83
CA LYS A 70 -5.58 10.06 -10.00
C LYS A 70 -5.58 11.53 -9.61
N ALA A 71 -5.33 12.40 -10.59
CA ALA A 71 -5.10 13.83 -10.39
C ALA A 71 -6.22 14.55 -9.62
N ASP A 72 -7.46 14.13 -9.81
CA ASP A 72 -8.66 14.72 -9.20
C ASP A 72 -8.85 14.33 -7.71
N ALA A 73 -8.29 13.20 -7.28
CA ALA A 73 -8.40 12.69 -5.91
C ALA A 73 -7.08 12.72 -5.12
N LEU A 74 -5.94 12.89 -5.79
CA LEU A 74 -4.62 12.73 -5.19
C LEU A 74 -4.35 13.74 -4.07
N GLU A 75 -4.77 14.98 -4.20
CA GLU A 75 -4.53 16.01 -3.19
C GLU A 75 -5.26 15.70 -1.87
N GLU A 76 -6.50 15.23 -1.95
CA GLU A 76 -7.27 14.77 -0.79
C GLU A 76 -6.60 13.55 -0.15
N THR A 77 -6.16 12.60 -0.96
CA THR A 77 -5.44 11.41 -0.51
C THR A 77 -4.15 11.79 0.22
N ILE A 78 -3.35 12.70 -0.32
CA ILE A 78 -2.14 13.21 0.32
C ILE A 78 -2.47 13.90 1.65
N ALA A 79 -3.50 14.76 1.68
CA ALA A 79 -3.90 15.47 2.91
C ALA A 79 -4.32 14.49 4.01
N TYR A 80 -5.13 13.48 3.68
CA TYR A 80 -5.51 12.41 4.61
C TYR A 80 -4.29 11.73 5.23
N HIS A 81 -3.34 11.32 4.39
CA HIS A 81 -2.13 10.61 4.85
C HIS A 81 -1.20 11.49 5.69
N LYS A 82 -1.13 12.79 5.40
CA LYS A 82 -0.41 13.75 6.25
C LYS A 82 -1.03 13.83 7.64
N THR A 83 -2.36 13.85 7.74
CA THR A 83 -3.08 13.90 9.02
C THR A 83 -2.83 12.64 9.86
N ILE A 84 -2.91 11.44 9.27
CA ILE A 84 -2.62 10.19 9.99
C ILE A 84 -1.12 9.92 10.19
N GLY A 85 -0.24 10.79 9.69
CA GLY A 85 1.21 10.66 9.82
C GLY A 85 1.83 9.54 8.96
N CYS A 86 1.13 9.04 7.95
CA CYS A 86 1.61 7.99 7.06
C CYS A 86 2.42 8.58 5.90
N LYS A 87 3.60 8.03 5.66
CA LYS A 87 4.51 8.47 4.60
C LYS A 87 4.57 7.53 3.39
N ASN A 88 3.77 6.49 3.39
CA ASN A 88 3.76 5.50 2.32
C ASN A 88 2.32 5.23 1.90
N ILE A 89 1.98 5.54 0.66
CA ILE A 89 0.66 5.31 0.07
C ILE A 89 0.83 4.27 -1.02
N GLY A 90 0.15 3.15 -0.90
CA GLY A 90 0.22 2.08 -1.87
C GLY A 90 -1.12 1.70 -2.46
N ILE A 91 -1.04 0.84 -3.44
CA ILE A 91 -2.18 0.08 -3.94
C ILE A 91 -1.91 -1.41 -3.79
N GLY A 92 -2.92 -2.14 -3.32
CA GLY A 92 -2.86 -3.59 -3.15
C GLY A 92 -3.12 -4.37 -4.45
N GLY A 93 -3.08 -3.70 -5.59
CA GLY A 93 -3.28 -4.23 -6.93
C GLY A 93 -3.91 -3.21 -7.86
N GLY A 94 -3.74 -3.41 -9.17
CA GLY A 94 -4.28 -2.55 -10.22
C GLY A 94 -4.41 -3.32 -11.53
N PRO A 95 -5.02 -2.76 -12.59
CA PRO A 95 -5.06 -3.37 -13.91
C PRO A 95 -3.65 -3.68 -14.42
N HIS A 96 -3.39 -4.94 -14.77
CA HIS A 96 -2.07 -5.42 -15.21
C HIS A 96 -2.12 -6.66 -16.12
N SER A 97 -3.31 -6.98 -16.64
CA SER A 97 -3.49 -8.17 -17.46
C SER A 97 -2.91 -8.04 -18.88
N THR A 98 -2.70 -6.82 -19.36
CA THR A 98 -2.06 -6.51 -20.64
C THR A 98 -0.98 -5.44 -20.47
N ILE A 99 -0.10 -5.31 -21.47
CA ILE A 99 0.94 -4.27 -21.49
C ILE A 99 0.30 -2.87 -21.40
N GLU A 100 -0.77 -2.65 -22.15
CA GLU A 100 -1.49 -1.36 -22.17
C GLU A 100 -2.10 -1.02 -20.79
N GLU A 101 -2.64 -2.02 -20.10
CA GLU A 101 -3.12 -1.84 -18.72
C GLU A 101 -1.97 -1.51 -17.76
N CYS A 102 -0.84 -2.19 -17.89
CA CYS A 102 0.35 -1.88 -17.09
C CYS A 102 0.87 -0.48 -17.35
N GLU A 103 0.95 -0.05 -18.61
CA GLU A 103 1.37 1.30 -18.99
C GLU A 103 0.42 2.37 -18.39
N ALA A 104 -0.89 2.14 -18.47
CA ALA A 104 -1.88 3.05 -17.89
C ALA A 104 -1.78 3.11 -16.36
N THR A 105 -1.61 1.96 -15.69
CA THR A 105 -1.43 1.89 -14.23
C THR A 105 -0.11 2.56 -13.83
N ALA A 106 1.01 2.27 -14.51
CA ALA A 106 2.31 2.87 -14.27
C ALA A 106 2.28 4.39 -14.46
N ALA A 107 1.55 4.90 -15.45
CA ALA A 107 1.41 6.34 -15.66
C ALA A 107 0.73 7.03 -14.46
N VAL A 108 -0.32 6.43 -13.87
CA VAL A 108 -0.98 6.96 -12.66
C VAL A 108 -0.02 6.90 -11.48
N LEU A 109 0.66 5.77 -11.27
CA LEU A 109 1.62 5.58 -10.18
C LEU A 109 2.77 6.60 -10.27
N GLY A 110 3.37 6.76 -11.45
CA GLY A 110 4.48 7.70 -11.67
C GLY A 110 4.06 9.16 -11.47
N PHE A 111 2.89 9.56 -11.95
CA PHE A 111 2.33 10.88 -11.69
C PHE A 111 2.14 11.11 -10.18
N ALA A 112 1.51 10.16 -9.49
CA ALA A 112 1.26 10.26 -8.05
C ALA A 112 2.58 10.28 -7.26
N ALA A 113 3.56 9.45 -7.63
CA ALA A 113 4.87 9.41 -6.99
C ALA A 113 5.60 10.75 -7.09
N GLN A 114 5.62 11.35 -8.29
CA GLN A 114 6.23 12.66 -8.50
C GLN A 114 5.56 13.76 -7.67
N ARG A 115 4.21 13.73 -7.60
CA ARG A 115 3.45 14.71 -6.82
C ARG A 115 3.64 14.52 -5.31
N ALA A 116 3.48 13.30 -4.79
CA ALA A 116 3.56 12.98 -3.38
C ALA A 116 4.96 13.19 -2.78
N ALA A 117 6.00 13.03 -3.59
CA ALA A 117 7.39 13.26 -3.17
C ALA A 117 7.64 14.69 -2.65
N ARG A 118 6.90 15.70 -3.14
CA ARG A 118 6.98 17.09 -2.66
C ARG A 118 6.56 17.24 -1.18
N ASP A 119 5.73 16.31 -0.72
CA ASP A 119 5.25 16.23 0.68
C ASP A 119 6.02 15.18 1.50
N GLY A 120 7.08 14.58 0.92
CA GLY A 120 7.88 13.54 1.56
C GLY A 120 7.14 12.20 1.70
N ILE A 121 6.15 11.96 0.84
CA ILE A 121 5.35 10.74 0.78
C ILE A 121 5.82 9.90 -0.40
N LYS A 122 5.95 8.58 -0.19
CA LYS A 122 6.25 7.59 -1.22
C LYS A 122 4.97 6.93 -1.71
N ILE A 123 4.88 6.71 -3.00
CA ILE A 123 3.88 5.83 -3.63
C ILE A 123 4.52 4.48 -3.86
N TYR A 124 3.76 3.39 -3.59
CA TYR A 124 4.23 2.04 -3.82
C TYR A 124 3.15 1.12 -4.41
N TYR A 125 3.60 0.06 -5.06
CA TYR A 125 2.78 -1.03 -5.57
C TYR A 125 3.07 -2.31 -4.77
N HIS A 126 2.02 -3.00 -4.33
CA HIS A 126 2.07 -4.32 -3.69
C HIS A 126 1.77 -5.41 -4.73
N ASN A 127 2.58 -6.45 -4.74
CA ASN A 127 2.45 -7.55 -5.70
C ASN A 127 1.64 -8.73 -5.17
N HIS A 128 1.05 -9.44 -6.12
CA HIS A 128 0.64 -10.84 -5.99
C HIS A 128 1.50 -11.71 -6.92
N THR A 129 0.98 -12.87 -7.34
CA THR A 129 1.72 -13.83 -8.17
C THR A 129 1.78 -13.41 -9.63
N GLU A 130 0.68 -12.85 -10.13
CA GLU A 130 0.43 -12.61 -11.54
C GLU A 130 1.37 -11.55 -12.13
N GLU A 131 1.76 -10.56 -11.33
CA GLU A 131 2.63 -9.46 -11.77
C GLU A 131 4.05 -9.91 -12.16
N PHE A 132 4.45 -11.11 -11.75
CA PHE A 132 5.73 -11.71 -12.14
C PHE A 132 5.66 -12.57 -13.40
N THR A 133 4.47 -12.73 -14.01
CA THR A 133 4.30 -13.48 -15.25
C THR A 133 4.77 -12.63 -16.44
N PRO A 134 5.76 -13.11 -17.25
CA PRO A 134 6.26 -12.33 -18.37
C PRO A 134 5.23 -12.23 -19.49
N PHE A 135 5.10 -11.04 -20.06
CA PHE A 135 4.41 -10.81 -21.32
C PHE A 135 5.21 -11.36 -22.52
N ALA A 136 4.60 -11.34 -23.71
CA ALA A 136 5.25 -11.81 -24.94
C ALA A 136 6.57 -11.10 -25.28
N ASN A 137 6.77 -9.87 -24.79
CA ASN A 137 8.01 -9.10 -24.95
C ASN A 137 9.07 -9.40 -23.87
N GLY A 138 8.76 -10.33 -22.94
CA GLY A 138 9.64 -10.74 -21.85
C GLY A 138 9.61 -9.85 -20.60
N LYS A 139 8.96 -8.68 -20.63
CA LYS A 139 8.77 -7.82 -19.44
C LYS A 139 7.64 -8.33 -18.56
N THR A 140 7.73 -8.08 -17.27
CA THR A 140 6.69 -8.34 -16.27
C THR A 140 5.98 -7.04 -15.87
N ALA A 141 4.76 -7.14 -15.34
CA ALA A 141 4.08 -5.98 -14.77
C ALA A 141 4.88 -5.36 -13.63
N MET A 142 5.51 -6.20 -12.80
CA MET A 142 6.31 -5.76 -11.66
C MET A 142 7.51 -4.90 -12.08
N GLU A 143 8.21 -5.27 -13.17
CA GLU A 143 9.29 -4.46 -13.75
C GLU A 143 8.78 -3.11 -14.24
N MET A 144 7.60 -3.06 -14.89
CA MET A 144 7.02 -1.82 -15.37
C MET A 144 6.61 -0.89 -14.22
N PHE A 145 6.11 -1.44 -13.12
CA PHE A 145 5.73 -0.66 -11.93
C PHE A 145 6.95 -0.17 -11.15
N ALA A 146 8.04 -0.96 -11.11
CA ALA A 146 9.31 -0.55 -10.50
C ALA A 146 9.94 0.70 -11.16
N GLU A 147 9.70 0.88 -12.46
CA GLU A 147 10.13 2.08 -13.19
C GLU A 147 9.31 3.33 -12.80
N ALA A 148 8.10 3.16 -12.26
CA ALA A 148 7.15 4.24 -11.97
C ALA A 148 7.08 4.66 -10.51
N CYS A 149 7.23 3.72 -9.56
CA CYS A 149 7.06 3.96 -8.13
C CYS A 149 7.94 3.02 -7.29
N SER A 150 7.87 3.14 -5.97
CA SER A 150 8.48 2.15 -5.06
C SER A 150 7.69 0.84 -5.08
N LEU A 151 8.31 -0.24 -4.61
CA LEU A 151 7.66 -1.53 -4.47
C LEU A 151 7.52 -1.92 -3.00
N GLU A 152 6.40 -2.53 -2.67
CA GLU A 152 6.23 -3.34 -1.48
C GLU A 152 6.22 -4.80 -1.93
N VAL A 153 7.33 -5.50 -1.69
CA VAL A 153 7.46 -6.88 -2.15
C VAL A 153 6.83 -7.82 -1.15
N ASP A 154 5.65 -8.38 -1.49
CA ASP A 154 5.09 -9.50 -0.76
C ASP A 154 5.88 -10.77 -1.09
N THR A 155 6.65 -11.23 -0.10
CA THR A 155 7.57 -12.36 -0.26
C THR A 155 6.88 -13.71 -0.34
N TYR A 156 5.62 -13.82 0.09
CA TYR A 156 4.83 -15.03 -0.09
C TYR A 156 4.37 -15.16 -1.53
N TRP A 157 3.80 -14.10 -2.10
CA TRP A 157 3.31 -14.12 -3.47
C TRP A 157 4.44 -14.23 -4.50
N SER A 158 5.54 -13.51 -4.29
CA SER A 158 6.72 -13.64 -5.16
C SER A 158 7.35 -15.03 -5.07
N PHE A 159 7.38 -15.66 -3.88
CA PHE A 159 7.77 -17.05 -3.73
C PHE A 159 6.83 -18.00 -4.51
N CYS A 160 5.51 -17.80 -4.43
CA CYS A 160 4.54 -18.56 -5.21
C CYS A 160 4.73 -18.41 -6.73
N ALA A 161 5.20 -17.24 -7.18
CA ALA A 161 5.58 -16.99 -8.57
C ALA A 161 6.93 -17.61 -8.98
N GLY A 162 7.65 -18.25 -8.06
CA GLY A 162 8.95 -18.86 -8.31
C GLY A 162 10.12 -17.87 -8.31
N VAL A 163 9.94 -16.68 -7.76
CA VAL A 163 10.96 -15.63 -7.66
C VAL A 163 11.94 -15.95 -6.53
N ASP A 164 13.25 -15.80 -6.77
CA ASP A 164 14.25 -15.75 -5.70
C ASP A 164 14.14 -14.41 -4.97
N ASN A 165 13.43 -14.40 -3.83
CA ASN A 165 13.17 -13.20 -3.05
C ASN A 165 14.42 -12.49 -2.60
N TYR A 166 15.46 -13.23 -2.21
CA TYR A 166 16.71 -12.62 -1.75
C TYR A 166 17.35 -11.84 -2.89
N LYS A 167 17.47 -12.47 -4.04
CA LYS A 167 18.03 -11.84 -5.23
C LYS A 167 17.17 -10.63 -5.65
N TYR A 168 15.85 -10.81 -5.74
CA TYR A 168 14.94 -9.75 -6.19
C TYR A 168 15.02 -8.49 -5.31
N ILE A 169 14.98 -8.65 -3.97
CA ILE A 169 15.03 -7.53 -3.01
C ILE A 169 16.39 -6.83 -2.99
N THR A 170 17.48 -7.57 -3.29
CA THR A 170 18.82 -6.98 -3.27
C THR A 170 19.21 -6.28 -4.57
N GLU A 171 18.50 -6.58 -5.67
CA GLU A 171 18.76 -6.02 -7.00
C GLU A 171 17.80 -4.87 -7.37
N ASN A 172 16.66 -4.69 -6.64
CA ASN A 172 15.64 -3.66 -6.82
C ASN A 172 15.41 -2.87 -5.54
#